data_23ee5f6dea7b34a3b452f6e4ccc4ec02
#
_entry.id   23ee5f6dea7b34a3b452f6e4ccc4ec02
#
_cell.length_a   1.000
_cell.length_b   1.000
_cell.length_c   1.000
_cell.angle_alpha   90.00
_cell.angle_beta   90.00
_cell.angle_gamma   90.00
#
_symmetry.space_group_name_H-M   'P 1'
#
loop_
_entity.id
_entity.type
_entity.pdbx_description
1 polymer ?
#
loop_
_entity_poly.entity_id
_entity_poly.type
_entity_poly.pdbx_seq_one_letter_code
_entity_poly.pdbx_strand_id
1 'polypeptide(L)'
;MQSRIWMIAAIVLFAVLIVYIIVFPPGRSDESATVAKVNGVAISKDSLYDALVAAGGTQTLESLISEELVKQESKKAGIEVTEADLTKEIDSIKKSYSSDEEFNQALASYNMTLDKLKEDMHIQVELRKLLEPQITITDEDIKKYYDENLESLKTPEKVRASHILVATKEEADTILADLKNGADFATVAKEKSTDPGSKDAGGDLDFFARGVMNEPFETAAFALNVGDLSAVVESPNGFHIIKSTDHTAEVTPTLEEKKADIRESMVTEQLYTLSSTWMQEKMSAASIETFLD
;
A
#
# COMPACT_ATOMS: atom_id res chain seq x y z
N MET A 1 -46.22 -7.66 73.30
CA MET A 1 -44.79 -7.98 73.11
C MET A 1 -44.42 -8.19 71.63
N GLN A 2 -45.26 -8.79 70.82
CA GLN A 2 -45.01 -9.04 69.38
C GLN A 2 -44.80 -7.79 68.57
N SER A 3 -45.54 -6.71 68.78
CA SER A 3 -45.42 -5.47 67.98
C SER A 3 -44.06 -4.75 68.16
N ARG A 4 -43.44 -4.86 69.31
CA ARG A 4 -42.10 -4.29 69.58
C ARG A 4 -40.97 -5.05 68.88
N ILE A 5 -41.12 -6.35 68.70
CA ILE A 5 -40.14 -7.24 68.06
C ILE A 5 -40.15 -6.90 66.55
N TRP A 6 -41.32 -6.69 65.90
CA TRP A 6 -41.45 -6.31 64.52
C TRP A 6 -40.92 -4.91 64.25
N MET A 7 -41.08 -3.98 65.18
CA MET A 7 -40.57 -2.62 65.11
C MET A 7 -39.04 -2.57 65.17
N ILE A 8 -38.45 -3.39 66.07
CA ILE A 8 -36.98 -3.55 66.18
C ILE A 8 -36.43 -4.23 64.93
N ALA A 9 -37.08 -5.26 64.38
CA ALA A 9 -36.68 -5.96 63.18
C ALA A 9 -36.72 -4.99 61.94
N ALA A 10 -37.73 -4.12 61.85
CA ALA A 10 -37.84 -3.10 60.78
C ALA A 10 -36.74 -2.03 60.88
N ILE A 11 -36.37 -1.61 62.10
CA ILE A 11 -35.29 -0.64 62.31
C ILE A 11 -33.94 -1.24 61.95
N VAL A 12 -33.70 -2.54 62.33
CA VAL A 12 -32.47 -3.23 61.94
C VAL A 12 -32.37 -3.44 60.42
N LEU A 13 -33.48 -3.83 59.76
CA LEU A 13 -33.52 -3.96 58.32
C LEU A 13 -33.28 -2.61 57.60
N PHE A 14 -33.84 -1.54 58.12
CA PHE A 14 -33.63 -0.17 57.57
C PHE A 14 -32.19 0.30 57.78
N ALA A 15 -31.57 -0.01 58.95
CA ALA A 15 -30.18 0.30 59.21
C ALA A 15 -29.23 -0.54 58.27
N VAL A 16 -29.54 -1.81 58.04
CA VAL A 16 -28.81 -2.67 57.10
C VAL A 16 -28.96 -2.14 55.65
N LEU A 17 -30.16 -1.69 55.27
CA LEU A 17 -30.39 -1.08 53.95
C LEU A 17 -29.63 0.22 53.78
N ILE A 18 -29.56 1.08 54.82
CA ILE A 18 -28.75 2.30 54.80
C ILE A 18 -27.26 1.99 54.66
N VAL A 19 -26.76 1.01 55.42
CA VAL A 19 -25.37 0.53 55.32
C VAL A 19 -25.09 -0.05 53.91
N TYR A 20 -26.05 -0.83 53.39
CA TYR A 20 -25.93 -1.35 52.01
C TYR A 20 -25.87 -0.23 50.95
N ILE A 21 -26.72 0.81 51.05
CA ILE A 21 -26.71 1.96 50.15
C ILE A 21 -25.43 2.80 50.32
N ILE A 22 -24.86 2.87 51.54
CA ILE A 22 -23.58 3.57 51.78
C ILE A 22 -22.39 2.77 51.24
N VAL A 23 -22.41 1.46 51.39
CA VAL A 23 -21.32 0.57 50.93
C VAL A 23 -21.43 0.25 49.43
N PHE A 24 -22.67 0.15 48.91
CA PHE A 24 -22.99 -0.11 47.51
C PHE A 24 -23.97 0.96 46.99
N PRO A 25 -23.53 2.21 46.81
CA PRO A 25 -24.43 3.25 46.33
C PRO A 25 -24.97 2.87 44.94
N PRO A 26 -26.32 2.88 44.75
CA PRO A 26 -26.90 2.70 43.45
C PRO A 26 -26.46 3.88 42.59
N GLY A 27 -25.71 3.63 41.53
CA GLY A 27 -25.27 4.66 40.56
C GLY A 27 -23.82 5.10 40.68
N ARG A 28 -22.94 4.39 41.37
CA ARG A 28 -21.50 4.55 41.09
C ARG A 28 -21.25 3.96 39.70
N SER A 29 -21.25 4.82 38.70
CA SER A 29 -20.57 4.52 37.44
C SER A 29 -19.14 4.15 37.83
N ASP A 30 -18.74 2.94 37.49
CA ASP A 30 -17.41 2.40 37.75
C ASP A 30 -16.38 3.40 37.19
N GLU A 31 -15.58 4.06 38.04
CA GLU A 31 -14.54 4.99 37.55
C GLU A 31 -13.54 4.26 36.64
N SER A 32 -13.50 2.92 36.71
CA SER A 32 -12.77 2.05 35.80
C SER A 32 -13.29 2.11 34.34
N ALA A 33 -14.52 2.56 34.15
CA ALA A 33 -15.15 2.72 32.83
C ALA A 33 -14.95 4.10 32.19
N THR A 34 -14.23 5.03 32.85
CA THR A 34 -13.92 6.36 32.29
C THR A 34 -12.71 6.29 31.35
N VAL A 35 -12.89 6.66 30.08
CA VAL A 35 -11.80 6.66 29.08
C VAL A 35 -11.12 8.04 28.94
N ALA A 36 -11.80 9.12 29.27
CA ALA A 36 -11.22 10.47 29.29
C ALA A 36 -12.00 11.40 30.24
N LYS A 37 -11.37 12.54 30.65
CA LYS A 37 -12.04 13.64 31.34
C LYS A 37 -11.74 14.97 30.64
N VAL A 38 -12.79 15.79 30.41
CA VAL A 38 -12.66 17.15 29.89
C VAL A 38 -13.24 18.11 30.92
N ASN A 39 -12.41 18.97 31.49
CA ASN A 39 -12.80 19.91 32.56
C ASN A 39 -13.52 19.23 33.75
N GLY A 40 -13.08 18.00 34.08
CA GLY A 40 -13.67 17.20 35.17
C GLY A 40 -14.88 16.36 34.76
N VAL A 41 -15.46 16.56 33.58
CA VAL A 41 -16.57 15.73 33.05
C VAL A 41 -16.03 14.47 32.42
N ALA A 42 -16.48 13.31 32.89
CA ALA A 42 -16.03 12.00 32.39
C ALA A 42 -16.69 11.64 31.06
N ILE A 43 -15.89 11.09 30.15
CA ILE A 43 -16.35 10.35 28.96
C ILE A 43 -16.26 8.87 29.32
N SER A 44 -17.39 8.16 29.26
CA SER A 44 -17.46 6.75 29.61
C SER A 44 -17.02 5.84 28.46
N LYS A 45 -16.68 4.59 28.80
CA LYS A 45 -16.40 3.52 27.83
C LYS A 45 -17.63 3.26 26.94
N ASP A 46 -18.82 3.32 27.51
CA ASP A 46 -20.07 3.11 26.78
C ASP A 46 -20.29 4.21 25.75
N SER A 47 -20.09 5.47 26.12
CA SER A 47 -20.17 6.59 25.13
C SER A 47 -19.15 6.47 24.01
N LEU A 48 -17.95 5.96 24.30
CA LEU A 48 -16.95 5.70 23.27
C LEU A 48 -17.37 4.51 22.41
N TYR A 49 -17.89 3.44 23.01
CA TYR A 49 -18.39 2.26 22.30
C TYR A 49 -19.52 2.65 21.34
N ASP A 50 -20.54 3.36 21.82
CA ASP A 50 -21.67 3.81 21.01
C ASP A 50 -21.21 4.66 19.82
N ALA A 51 -20.25 5.56 20.04
CA ALA A 51 -19.68 6.36 18.98
C ALA A 51 -18.90 5.53 17.94
N LEU A 52 -18.14 4.52 18.37
CA LEU A 52 -17.42 3.60 17.49
C LEU A 52 -18.39 2.71 16.70
N VAL A 53 -19.44 2.20 17.34
CA VAL A 53 -20.51 1.44 16.67
C VAL A 53 -21.20 2.30 15.61
N ALA A 54 -21.55 3.52 15.96
CA ALA A 54 -22.17 4.46 15.01
C ALA A 54 -21.23 4.82 13.83
N ALA A 55 -19.92 4.87 14.07
CA ALA A 55 -18.94 5.21 13.05
C ALA A 55 -18.61 4.07 12.06
N GLY A 56 -18.84 2.79 12.46
CA GLY A 56 -18.51 1.65 11.60
C GLY A 56 -18.59 0.29 12.28
N GLY A 57 -19.35 0.18 13.36
CA GLY A 57 -19.45 -1.04 14.17
C GLY A 57 -19.93 -2.25 13.37
N THR A 58 -20.94 -2.09 12.52
CA THR A 58 -21.46 -3.16 11.68
C THR A 58 -20.37 -3.72 10.75
N GLN A 59 -19.64 -2.86 10.05
CA GLN A 59 -18.58 -3.29 9.13
C GLN A 59 -17.42 -3.96 9.90
N THR A 60 -17.07 -3.43 11.06
CA THR A 60 -16.05 -4.04 11.93
C THR A 60 -16.49 -5.42 12.40
N LEU A 61 -17.77 -5.58 12.81
CA LEU A 61 -18.31 -6.87 13.24
C LEU A 61 -18.30 -7.88 12.07
N GLU A 62 -18.69 -7.48 10.87
CA GLU A 62 -18.62 -8.34 9.68
C GLU A 62 -17.20 -8.81 9.38
N SER A 63 -16.20 -7.92 9.54
CA SER A 63 -14.79 -8.30 9.40
C SER A 63 -14.36 -9.31 10.46
N LEU A 64 -14.72 -9.10 11.72
CA LEU A 64 -14.42 -10.02 12.81
C LEU A 64 -15.08 -11.40 12.62
N ILE A 65 -16.33 -11.43 12.13
CA ILE A 65 -17.03 -12.67 11.78
C ILE A 65 -16.28 -13.41 10.66
N SER A 66 -15.87 -12.68 9.63
CA SER A 66 -15.11 -13.24 8.51
C SER A 66 -13.77 -13.83 8.97
N GLU A 67 -13.04 -13.11 9.81
CA GLU A 67 -11.78 -13.60 10.40
C GLU A 67 -12.00 -14.86 11.24
N GLU A 68 -13.05 -14.88 12.06
CA GLU A 68 -13.36 -16.04 12.89
C GLU A 68 -13.72 -17.27 12.04
N LEU A 69 -14.46 -17.08 10.95
CA LEU A 69 -14.76 -18.16 10.00
C LEU A 69 -13.50 -18.73 9.36
N VAL A 70 -12.56 -17.86 8.92
CA VAL A 70 -11.26 -18.30 8.40
C VAL A 70 -10.50 -19.12 9.43
N LYS A 71 -10.38 -18.63 10.68
CA LYS A 71 -9.71 -19.34 11.79
C LYS A 71 -10.33 -20.73 12.04
N GLN A 72 -11.67 -20.81 12.09
CA GLN A 72 -12.35 -22.07 12.32
C GLN A 72 -12.10 -23.08 11.19
N GLU A 73 -12.20 -22.64 9.95
CA GLU A 73 -11.98 -23.51 8.78
C GLU A 73 -10.50 -23.91 8.66
N SER A 74 -9.56 -23.01 8.93
CA SER A 74 -8.12 -23.29 8.99
C SER A 74 -7.81 -24.35 10.04
N LYS A 75 -8.39 -24.20 11.24
CA LYS A 75 -8.25 -25.20 12.32
C LYS A 75 -8.83 -26.56 11.93
N LYS A 76 -10.00 -26.59 11.28
CA LYS A 76 -10.61 -27.86 10.78
C LYS A 76 -9.72 -28.54 9.73
N ALA A 77 -9.09 -27.75 8.87
CA ALA A 77 -8.17 -28.24 7.84
C ALA A 77 -6.76 -28.56 8.34
N GLY A 78 -6.45 -28.29 9.61
CA GLY A 78 -5.12 -28.50 10.20
C GLY A 78 -4.07 -27.57 9.63
N ILE A 79 -4.46 -26.36 9.19
CA ILE A 79 -3.55 -25.37 8.63
C ILE A 79 -2.82 -24.67 9.79
N GLU A 80 -1.50 -24.62 9.66
CA GLU A 80 -0.63 -23.82 10.52
C GLU A 80 0.09 -22.78 9.68
N VAL A 81 0.10 -21.53 10.14
CA VAL A 81 0.87 -20.45 9.56
C VAL A 81 2.21 -20.37 10.27
N THR A 82 3.29 -20.48 9.48
CA THR A 82 4.66 -20.41 10.00
C THR A 82 5.26 -19.02 9.72
N GLU A 83 6.34 -18.70 10.45
CA GLU A 83 7.13 -17.49 10.14
C GLU A 83 7.68 -17.48 8.70
N ALA A 84 7.95 -18.65 8.13
CA ALA A 84 8.37 -18.75 6.73
C ALA A 84 7.26 -18.36 5.76
N ASP A 85 6.02 -18.73 6.04
CA ASP A 85 4.85 -18.36 5.25
C ASP A 85 4.65 -16.83 5.26
N LEU A 86 4.70 -16.22 6.45
CA LEU A 86 4.57 -14.76 6.62
C LEU A 86 5.72 -14.01 5.94
N THR A 87 6.95 -14.51 6.07
CA THR A 87 8.12 -13.91 5.42
C THR A 87 7.97 -13.94 3.90
N LYS A 88 7.51 -15.06 3.32
CA LYS A 88 7.27 -15.19 1.88
C LYS A 88 6.29 -14.14 1.36
N GLU A 89 5.17 -13.92 2.07
CA GLU A 89 4.18 -12.91 1.69
C GLU A 89 4.75 -11.48 1.81
N ILE A 90 5.48 -11.19 2.87
CA ILE A 90 6.13 -9.89 3.06
C ILE A 90 7.17 -9.65 1.97
N ASP A 91 7.97 -10.65 1.61
CA ASP A 91 8.97 -10.55 0.53
C ASP A 91 8.28 -10.31 -0.82
N SER A 92 7.08 -10.87 -1.02
CA SER A 92 6.26 -10.58 -2.20
C SER A 92 5.81 -9.12 -2.24
N ILE A 93 5.36 -8.58 -1.10
CA ILE A 93 4.99 -7.15 -0.99
C ILE A 93 6.22 -6.25 -1.22
N LYS A 94 7.36 -6.60 -0.63
CA LYS A 94 8.61 -5.83 -0.78
C LYS A 94 9.07 -5.69 -2.22
N LYS A 95 8.80 -6.67 -3.09
CA LYS A 95 9.12 -6.59 -4.52
C LYS A 95 8.43 -5.44 -5.27
N SER A 96 7.35 -4.88 -4.73
CA SER A 96 6.67 -3.73 -5.30
C SER A 96 7.30 -2.38 -4.92
N TYR A 97 8.34 -2.40 -4.07
CA TYR A 97 9.10 -1.23 -3.66
C TYR A 97 10.50 -1.25 -4.29
N SER A 98 11.07 -0.08 -4.52
CA SER A 98 12.40 0.03 -5.14
C SER A 98 13.53 -0.34 -4.17
N SER A 99 13.28 -0.29 -2.85
CA SER A 99 14.24 -0.64 -1.80
C SER A 99 13.55 -0.99 -0.48
N ASP A 100 14.29 -1.65 0.43
CA ASP A 100 13.84 -1.91 1.80
C ASP A 100 13.59 -0.60 2.58
N GLU A 101 14.33 0.47 2.30
CA GLU A 101 14.14 1.79 2.89
C GLU A 101 12.78 2.37 2.50
N GLU A 102 12.41 2.28 1.23
CA GLU A 102 11.10 2.75 0.75
C GLU A 102 9.96 1.95 1.38
N PHE A 103 10.09 0.63 1.47
CA PHE A 103 9.12 -0.22 2.17
C PHE A 103 8.98 0.18 3.65
N ASN A 104 10.09 0.40 4.36
CA ASN A 104 10.06 0.82 5.76
C ASN A 104 9.45 2.22 5.94
N GLN A 105 9.71 3.15 5.01
CA GLN A 105 9.07 4.47 5.00
C GLN A 105 7.57 4.36 4.76
N ALA A 106 7.12 3.47 3.87
CA ALA A 106 5.71 3.20 3.66
C ALA A 106 5.04 2.68 4.94
N LEU A 107 5.64 1.70 5.64
CA LEU A 107 5.14 1.22 6.92
C LEU A 107 5.02 2.36 7.94
N ALA A 108 6.06 3.17 8.07
CA ALA A 108 6.08 4.29 9.01
C ALA A 108 4.99 5.33 8.69
N SER A 109 4.69 5.60 7.42
CA SER A 109 3.64 6.53 6.99
C SER A 109 2.24 6.09 7.42
N TYR A 110 2.03 4.79 7.58
CA TYR A 110 0.80 4.20 8.10
C TYR A 110 0.83 3.91 9.61
N ASN A 111 1.87 4.39 10.34
CA ASN A 111 2.11 4.05 11.75
C ASN A 111 2.12 2.53 11.99
N MET A 112 2.60 1.76 11.04
CA MET A 112 2.65 0.29 11.08
C MET A 112 4.08 -0.19 11.36
N THR A 113 4.22 -1.24 12.16
CA THR A 113 5.48 -1.96 12.33
C THR A 113 5.46 -3.24 11.49
N LEU A 114 6.64 -3.80 11.22
CA LEU A 114 6.75 -5.08 10.52
C LEU A 114 6.03 -6.21 11.29
N ASP A 115 6.14 -6.23 12.63
CA ASP A 115 5.46 -7.22 13.47
C ASP A 115 3.94 -7.07 13.38
N LYS A 116 3.43 -5.83 13.35
CA LYS A 116 1.99 -5.59 13.16
C LYS A 116 1.53 -6.00 11.77
N LEU A 117 2.32 -5.74 10.73
CA LEU A 117 2.02 -6.23 9.39
C LEU A 117 1.94 -7.77 9.35
N LYS A 118 2.88 -8.47 10.00
CA LYS A 118 2.85 -9.94 10.11
C LYS A 118 1.59 -10.45 10.80
N GLU A 119 1.21 -9.80 11.90
CA GLU A 119 -0.02 -10.14 12.62
C GLU A 119 -1.26 -9.97 11.74
N ASP A 120 -1.36 -8.83 11.04
CA ASP A 120 -2.49 -8.53 10.17
C ASP A 120 -2.55 -9.46 8.94
N MET A 121 -1.40 -9.93 8.45
CA MET A 121 -1.31 -10.86 7.33
C MET A 121 -1.64 -12.32 7.70
N HIS A 122 -1.65 -12.65 8.99
CA HIS A 122 -1.84 -14.03 9.44
C HIS A 122 -3.12 -14.66 8.86
N ILE A 123 -4.23 -13.93 8.94
CA ILE A 123 -5.53 -14.37 8.41
C ILE A 123 -5.51 -14.52 6.87
N GLN A 124 -4.82 -13.62 6.18
CA GLN A 124 -4.69 -13.71 4.71
C GLN A 124 -3.88 -14.93 4.30
N VAL A 125 -2.81 -15.25 5.04
CA VAL A 125 -2.00 -16.46 4.81
C VAL A 125 -2.79 -17.72 5.13
N GLU A 126 -3.59 -17.76 6.20
CA GLU A 126 -4.51 -18.85 6.49
C GLU A 126 -5.48 -19.07 5.33
N LEU A 127 -6.16 -18.01 4.88
CA LEU A 127 -7.10 -18.08 3.77
C LEU A 127 -6.43 -18.55 2.47
N ARG A 128 -5.23 -18.03 2.18
CA ARG A 128 -4.45 -18.50 1.03
C ARG A 128 -4.16 -19.98 1.11
N LYS A 129 -3.68 -20.49 2.25
CA LYS A 129 -3.37 -21.91 2.46
C LYS A 129 -4.62 -22.81 2.36
N LEU A 130 -5.80 -22.29 2.73
CA LEU A 130 -7.09 -22.98 2.56
C LEU A 130 -7.50 -23.12 1.09
N LEU A 131 -7.26 -22.08 0.29
CA LEU A 131 -7.85 -21.96 -1.03
C LEU A 131 -6.87 -22.29 -2.16
N GLU A 132 -5.58 -22.00 -2.01
CA GLU A 132 -4.57 -22.26 -3.05
C GLU A 132 -4.53 -23.71 -3.55
N PRO A 133 -4.75 -24.77 -2.72
CA PRO A 133 -4.86 -26.15 -3.21
C PRO A 133 -6.00 -26.40 -4.18
N GLN A 134 -6.99 -25.53 -4.26
CA GLN A 134 -8.13 -25.62 -5.19
C GLN A 134 -7.82 -24.95 -6.54
N ILE A 135 -6.71 -24.20 -6.63
CA ILE A 135 -6.30 -23.47 -7.82
C ILE A 135 -5.42 -24.37 -8.68
N THR A 136 -5.79 -24.50 -9.93
CA THR A 136 -5.00 -25.24 -10.91
C THR A 136 -4.55 -24.29 -12.00
N ILE A 137 -3.25 -24.06 -12.11
CA ILE A 137 -2.62 -23.26 -13.18
C ILE A 137 -1.65 -24.15 -13.92
N THR A 138 -1.93 -24.35 -15.20
CA THR A 138 -1.10 -25.19 -16.09
C THR A 138 0.02 -24.37 -16.75
N ASP A 139 1.01 -25.05 -17.28
CA ASP A 139 2.06 -24.40 -18.09
C ASP A 139 1.48 -23.77 -19.37
N GLU A 140 0.37 -24.30 -19.88
CA GLU A 140 -0.36 -23.73 -21.03
C GLU A 140 -1.02 -22.42 -20.66
N ASP A 141 -1.62 -22.30 -19.47
CA ASP A 141 -2.21 -21.07 -18.97
C ASP A 141 -1.14 -19.99 -18.81
N ILE A 142 0.00 -20.34 -18.22
CA ILE A 142 1.13 -19.41 -18.04
C ILE A 142 1.66 -18.93 -19.39
N LYS A 143 1.82 -19.86 -20.36
CA LYS A 143 2.27 -19.51 -21.70
C LYS A 143 1.28 -18.58 -22.40
N LYS A 144 -0.01 -18.87 -22.30
CA LYS A 144 -1.07 -18.05 -22.87
C LYS A 144 -1.03 -16.63 -22.27
N TYR A 145 -0.94 -16.53 -20.94
CA TYR A 145 -0.83 -15.23 -20.26
C TYR A 145 0.40 -14.45 -20.74
N TYR A 146 1.56 -15.12 -20.83
CA TYR A 146 2.77 -14.49 -21.31
C TYR A 146 2.62 -13.95 -22.75
N ASP A 147 2.06 -14.76 -23.67
CA ASP A 147 1.87 -14.37 -25.07
C ASP A 147 0.89 -13.18 -25.19
N GLU A 148 -0.19 -13.19 -24.40
CA GLU A 148 -1.22 -12.13 -24.42
C GLU A 148 -0.73 -10.83 -23.76
N ASN A 149 0.24 -10.90 -22.83
CA ASN A 149 0.72 -9.75 -22.07
C ASN A 149 2.17 -9.37 -22.38
N LEU A 150 2.74 -9.90 -23.47
CA LEU A 150 4.16 -9.75 -23.80
C LEU A 150 4.63 -8.29 -23.80
N GLU A 151 3.84 -7.38 -24.36
CA GLU A 151 4.18 -5.95 -24.41
C GLU A 151 4.27 -5.30 -23.02
N SER A 152 3.42 -5.70 -22.10
CA SER A 152 3.44 -5.19 -20.72
C SER A 152 4.55 -5.81 -19.85
N LEU A 153 5.05 -6.97 -20.27
CA LEU A 153 6.14 -7.69 -19.58
C LEU A 153 7.52 -7.19 -20.00
N LYS A 154 7.64 -6.48 -21.12
CA LYS A 154 8.89 -5.89 -21.58
C LYS A 154 9.39 -4.82 -20.61
N THR A 155 10.70 -4.76 -20.46
CA THR A 155 11.33 -3.56 -19.91
C THR A 155 11.51 -2.56 -21.04
N PRO A 156 10.91 -1.38 -20.96
CA PRO A 156 10.96 -0.43 -22.08
C PRO A 156 12.38 0.11 -22.30
N GLU A 157 12.66 0.47 -23.54
CA GLU A 157 13.82 1.28 -23.89
C GLU A 157 13.82 2.58 -23.08
N LYS A 158 14.98 2.96 -22.51
CA LYS A 158 15.15 4.22 -21.78
C LYS A 158 16.42 4.93 -22.22
N VAL A 159 16.33 6.25 -22.29
CA VAL A 159 17.48 7.12 -22.52
C VAL A 159 17.67 8.00 -21.29
N ARG A 160 18.92 8.12 -20.85
CA ARG A 160 19.32 9.19 -19.93
C ARG A 160 19.89 10.32 -20.77
N ALA A 161 19.36 11.51 -20.61
CA ALA A 161 19.82 12.67 -21.35
C ALA A 161 19.96 13.90 -20.45
N SER A 162 20.86 14.78 -20.85
CA SER A 162 20.90 16.15 -20.34
C SER A 162 20.41 17.09 -21.43
N HIS A 163 19.78 18.21 -21.05
CA HIS A 163 19.35 19.21 -22.00
C HIS A 163 19.65 20.65 -21.57
N ILE A 164 19.71 21.53 -22.55
CA ILE A 164 19.74 22.98 -22.35
C ILE A 164 18.53 23.54 -23.10
N LEU A 165 17.66 24.24 -22.39
CA LEU A 165 16.48 24.91 -22.95
C LEU A 165 16.72 26.40 -23.01
N VAL A 166 16.44 27.03 -24.16
CA VAL A 166 16.51 28.48 -24.34
C VAL A 166 15.33 28.99 -25.14
N ALA A 167 15.11 30.30 -25.12
CA ALA A 167 13.92 30.91 -25.71
C ALA A 167 14.03 31.08 -27.22
N THR A 168 15.24 31.23 -27.80
CA THR A 168 15.42 31.51 -29.23
C THR A 168 16.34 30.51 -29.90
N LYS A 169 16.10 30.30 -31.20
CA LYS A 169 16.92 29.42 -32.04
C LYS A 169 18.35 29.92 -32.17
N GLU A 170 18.53 31.23 -32.30
CA GLU A 170 19.85 31.87 -32.42
C GLU A 170 20.72 31.64 -31.21
N GLU A 171 20.12 31.67 -29.98
CA GLU A 171 20.80 31.34 -28.73
C GLU A 171 21.20 29.87 -28.70
N ALA A 172 20.27 28.99 -29.07
CA ALA A 172 20.54 27.56 -29.13
C ALA A 172 21.64 27.20 -30.13
N ASP A 173 21.64 27.81 -31.32
CA ASP A 173 22.67 27.61 -32.35
C ASP A 173 24.06 28.07 -31.84
N THR A 174 24.12 29.19 -31.11
CA THR A 174 25.35 29.68 -30.49
C THR A 174 25.88 28.72 -29.45
N ILE A 175 25.02 28.27 -28.50
CA ILE A 175 25.36 27.30 -27.45
C ILE A 175 25.83 25.99 -28.09
N LEU A 176 25.12 25.49 -29.11
CA LEU A 176 25.52 24.26 -29.80
C LEU A 176 26.91 24.38 -30.45
N ALA A 177 27.26 25.53 -30.99
CA ALA A 177 28.60 25.80 -31.55
C ALA A 177 29.67 25.75 -30.40
N ASP A 178 29.39 26.38 -29.28
CA ASP A 178 30.31 26.38 -28.13
C ASP A 178 30.53 24.95 -27.58
N LEU A 179 29.44 24.16 -27.44
CA LEU A 179 29.52 22.77 -27.01
C LEU A 179 30.33 21.89 -27.98
N LYS A 180 30.17 22.10 -29.29
CA LYS A 180 30.97 21.42 -30.32
C LYS A 180 32.45 21.85 -30.31
N ASN A 181 32.75 23.04 -29.81
CA ASN A 181 34.11 23.53 -29.58
C ASN A 181 34.70 23.10 -28.23
N GLY A 182 33.99 22.27 -27.46
CA GLY A 182 34.51 21.66 -26.23
C GLY A 182 34.07 22.34 -24.94
N ALA A 183 33.09 23.22 -24.95
CA ALA A 183 32.50 23.75 -23.72
C ALA A 183 31.87 22.62 -22.90
N ASP A 184 31.96 22.71 -21.56
CA ASP A 184 31.37 21.73 -20.68
C ASP A 184 29.85 21.87 -20.62
N PHE A 185 29.13 20.79 -20.99
CA PHE A 185 27.68 20.80 -21.13
C PHE A 185 26.98 21.19 -19.80
N ALA A 186 27.41 20.60 -18.69
CA ALA A 186 26.76 20.83 -17.39
C ALA A 186 26.95 22.28 -16.91
N THR A 187 28.13 22.86 -17.18
CA THR A 187 28.41 24.27 -16.86
C THR A 187 27.52 25.19 -17.70
N VAL A 188 27.43 24.95 -19.03
CA VAL A 188 26.59 25.75 -19.91
C VAL A 188 25.11 25.60 -19.55
N ALA A 189 24.65 24.41 -19.20
CA ALA A 189 23.28 24.18 -18.74
C ALA A 189 22.96 25.02 -17.50
N LYS A 190 23.83 25.02 -16.50
CA LYS A 190 23.66 25.82 -15.26
C LYS A 190 23.60 27.33 -15.54
N GLU A 191 24.37 27.80 -16.50
CA GLU A 191 24.45 29.22 -16.82
C GLU A 191 23.33 29.70 -17.73
N LYS A 192 22.99 28.92 -18.76
CA LYS A 192 22.17 29.35 -19.91
C LYS A 192 20.78 28.73 -19.92
N SER A 193 20.57 27.50 -19.39
CA SER A 193 19.28 26.86 -19.47
C SER A 193 18.21 27.64 -18.72
N THR A 194 17.03 27.73 -19.31
CA THR A 194 15.83 28.30 -18.70
C THR A 194 14.95 27.23 -18.05
N ASP A 195 15.31 25.93 -18.15
CA ASP A 195 14.57 24.86 -17.52
C ASP A 195 14.83 24.80 -16.00
N PRO A 196 13.84 25.14 -15.16
CA PRO A 196 14.04 25.14 -13.71
C PRO A 196 14.18 23.74 -13.11
N GLY A 197 13.75 22.70 -13.83
CA GLY A 197 13.74 21.32 -13.33
C GLY A 197 15.12 20.67 -13.36
N SER A 198 15.93 20.98 -14.39
CA SER A 198 17.22 20.31 -14.61
C SER A 198 18.42 21.24 -14.62
N LYS A 199 18.23 22.56 -14.74
CA LYS A 199 19.28 23.55 -14.82
C LYS A 199 20.38 23.37 -13.77
N ASP A 200 20.00 23.30 -12.49
CA ASP A 200 20.92 23.19 -11.35
C ASP A 200 21.65 21.84 -11.29
N ALA A 201 21.03 20.80 -11.88
CA ALA A 201 21.63 19.49 -12.07
C ALA A 201 22.50 19.39 -13.35
N GLY A 202 22.81 20.52 -14.01
CA GLY A 202 23.58 20.51 -15.24
C GLY A 202 22.80 20.02 -16.46
N GLY A 203 21.50 20.15 -16.40
CA GLY A 203 20.56 19.73 -17.44
C GLY A 203 20.15 18.26 -17.38
N ASP A 204 20.60 17.46 -16.41
CA ASP A 204 20.31 16.02 -16.29
C ASP A 204 18.81 15.78 -16.02
N LEU A 205 18.19 14.95 -16.86
CA LEU A 205 16.77 14.57 -16.81
C LEU A 205 16.56 13.15 -16.25
N ASP A 206 17.66 12.49 -15.84
CA ASP A 206 17.67 11.07 -15.51
C ASP A 206 17.15 10.19 -16.66
N PHE A 207 16.87 8.91 -16.40
CA PHE A 207 16.30 7.97 -17.39
C PHE A 207 14.82 8.22 -17.62
N PHE A 208 14.43 8.30 -18.89
CA PHE A 208 13.03 8.34 -19.29
C PHE A 208 12.74 7.36 -20.44
N ALA A 209 11.54 6.82 -20.44
CA ALA A 209 11.02 5.97 -21.51
C ALA A 209 10.28 6.82 -22.55
N ARG A 210 9.90 6.20 -23.67
CA ARG A 210 9.04 6.84 -24.66
C ARG A 210 7.68 7.20 -24.08
N GLY A 211 7.08 8.28 -24.56
CA GLY A 211 5.80 8.81 -24.11
C GLY A 211 5.87 9.73 -22.87
N VAL A 212 7.07 9.98 -22.33
CA VAL A 212 7.28 10.87 -21.17
C VAL A 212 7.55 12.31 -21.60
N MET A 213 8.33 12.51 -22.68
CA MET A 213 8.72 13.82 -23.18
C MET A 213 7.86 14.21 -24.37
N ASN A 214 7.91 15.49 -24.77
CA ASN A 214 7.26 15.90 -26.01
C ASN A 214 7.91 15.23 -27.25
N GLU A 215 7.12 14.93 -28.27
CA GLU A 215 7.50 14.12 -29.42
C GLU A 215 8.78 14.59 -30.11
N PRO A 216 9.01 15.90 -30.43
CA PRO A 216 10.26 16.35 -31.07
C PRO A 216 11.49 16.07 -30.20
N PHE A 217 11.40 16.34 -28.89
CA PHE A 217 12.47 16.08 -27.93
C PHE A 217 12.78 14.59 -27.84
N GLU A 218 11.75 13.77 -27.64
CA GLU A 218 11.87 12.32 -27.49
C GLU A 218 12.50 11.70 -28.76
N THR A 219 12.00 12.05 -29.94
CA THR A 219 12.54 11.56 -31.20
C THR A 219 14.02 11.88 -31.34
N ALA A 220 14.44 13.10 -30.98
CA ALA A 220 15.83 13.48 -31.04
C ALA A 220 16.68 12.73 -29.99
N ALA A 221 16.21 12.62 -28.73
CA ALA A 221 16.95 11.98 -27.65
C ALA A 221 17.21 10.50 -27.94
N PHE A 222 16.19 9.77 -28.39
CA PHE A 222 16.29 8.32 -28.70
C PHE A 222 17.06 8.02 -29.98
N ALA A 223 17.30 9.02 -30.85
CA ALA A 223 18.13 8.85 -32.03
C ALA A 223 19.64 9.07 -31.80
N LEU A 224 20.04 9.56 -30.62
CA LEU A 224 21.43 9.83 -30.27
C LEU A 224 22.15 8.60 -29.77
N ASN A 225 23.41 8.43 -30.16
CA ASN A 225 24.29 7.54 -29.43
C ASN A 225 24.75 8.19 -28.11
N VAL A 226 25.14 7.36 -27.16
CA VAL A 226 25.67 7.85 -25.88
C VAL A 226 26.89 8.76 -26.12
N GLY A 227 26.85 9.97 -25.60
CA GLY A 227 27.86 11.00 -25.76
C GLY A 227 27.56 12.02 -26.88
N ASP A 228 26.64 11.73 -27.81
CA ASP A 228 26.32 12.61 -28.88
C ASP A 228 25.45 13.82 -28.47
N LEU A 229 25.57 14.90 -29.22
CA LEU A 229 24.73 16.09 -29.11
C LEU A 229 23.70 16.09 -30.24
N SER A 230 22.47 16.49 -29.95
CA SER A 230 21.44 16.73 -30.98
C SER A 230 21.76 17.97 -31.84
N ALA A 231 21.08 18.10 -32.96
CA ALA A 231 20.82 19.42 -33.53
C ALA A 231 19.92 20.23 -32.56
N VAL A 232 19.70 21.51 -32.87
CA VAL A 232 18.69 22.30 -32.13
C VAL A 232 17.31 21.71 -32.40
N VAL A 233 16.60 21.37 -31.33
CA VAL A 233 15.26 20.77 -31.36
C VAL A 233 14.24 21.80 -30.90
N GLU A 234 13.26 22.10 -31.72
CA GLU A 234 12.16 23.00 -31.41
C GLU A 234 11.03 22.22 -30.69
N SER A 235 10.47 22.80 -29.63
CA SER A 235 9.34 22.26 -28.91
C SER A 235 8.39 23.40 -28.50
N PRO A 236 7.20 23.08 -27.93
CA PRO A 236 6.32 24.11 -27.39
C PRO A 236 6.95 24.93 -26.24
N ASN A 237 8.01 24.41 -25.60
CA ASN A 237 8.68 25.06 -24.45
C ASN A 237 9.86 25.96 -24.91
N GLY A 238 10.28 25.90 -26.17
CA GLY A 238 11.44 26.62 -26.70
C GLY A 238 12.36 25.71 -27.50
N PHE A 239 13.64 26.04 -27.49
CA PHE A 239 14.69 25.36 -28.28
C PHE A 239 15.62 24.60 -27.36
N HIS A 240 15.81 23.32 -27.64
CA HIS A 240 16.60 22.40 -26.85
C HIS A 240 17.87 21.98 -27.55
N ILE A 241 18.93 21.80 -26.80
CA ILE A 241 20.12 21.03 -27.18
C ILE A 241 20.16 19.84 -26.22
N ILE A 242 20.20 18.64 -26.77
CA ILE A 242 20.11 17.39 -26.02
C ILE A 242 21.45 16.66 -26.12
N LYS A 243 21.93 16.12 -25.00
CA LYS A 243 23.07 15.21 -24.93
C LYS A 243 22.62 13.88 -24.36
N SER A 244 22.79 12.81 -25.12
CA SER A 244 22.59 11.47 -24.58
C SER A 244 23.74 11.11 -23.66
N THR A 245 23.45 10.67 -22.43
CA THR A 245 24.45 10.31 -21.42
C THR A 245 24.47 8.81 -21.12
N ASP A 246 23.33 8.12 -21.33
CA ASP A 246 23.21 6.68 -21.21
C ASP A 246 22.00 6.18 -22.02
N HIS A 247 21.98 4.88 -22.33
CA HIS A 247 20.91 4.25 -23.11
C HIS A 247 20.73 2.79 -22.69
N THR A 248 19.54 2.44 -22.26
CA THR A 248 19.14 1.08 -21.93
C THR A 248 18.19 0.57 -23.00
N ALA A 249 18.58 -0.48 -23.71
CA ALA A 249 17.74 -1.07 -24.74
C ALA A 249 16.49 -1.73 -24.17
N GLU A 250 15.44 -1.84 -24.99
CA GLU A 250 14.27 -2.67 -24.66
C GLU A 250 14.71 -4.12 -24.42
N VAL A 251 14.18 -4.71 -23.35
CA VAL A 251 14.40 -6.12 -23.04
C VAL A 251 13.07 -6.85 -23.04
N THR A 252 12.94 -7.85 -23.91
CA THR A 252 11.83 -8.79 -23.87
C THR A 252 12.24 -9.96 -22.99
N PRO A 253 11.66 -10.12 -21.78
CA PRO A 253 11.98 -11.24 -20.90
C PRO A 253 11.49 -12.54 -21.54
N THR A 254 12.18 -13.64 -21.30
CA THR A 254 11.73 -14.95 -21.74
C THR A 254 10.57 -15.46 -20.88
N LEU A 255 9.79 -16.41 -21.42
CA LEU A 255 8.76 -17.12 -20.65
C LEU A 255 9.32 -17.74 -19.37
N GLU A 256 10.52 -18.35 -19.47
CA GLU A 256 11.14 -19.02 -18.32
C GLU A 256 11.50 -18.05 -17.20
N GLU A 257 11.99 -16.85 -17.54
CA GLU A 257 12.30 -15.79 -16.58
C GLU A 257 11.04 -15.28 -15.87
N LYS A 258 9.89 -15.26 -16.57
CA LYS A 258 8.61 -14.72 -16.03
C LYS A 258 7.68 -15.78 -15.50
N LYS A 259 7.96 -17.07 -15.71
CA LYS A 259 7.07 -18.19 -15.37
C LYS A 259 6.61 -18.15 -13.91
N ALA A 260 7.52 -17.91 -12.98
CA ALA A 260 7.20 -17.89 -11.55
C ALA A 260 6.35 -16.68 -11.18
N ASP A 261 6.67 -15.49 -11.69
CA ASP A 261 5.93 -14.26 -11.42
C ASP A 261 4.53 -14.30 -12.03
N ILE A 262 4.41 -14.81 -13.26
CA ILE A 262 3.11 -15.01 -13.94
C ILE A 262 2.24 -15.98 -13.15
N ARG A 263 2.80 -17.12 -12.74
CA ARG A 263 2.07 -18.11 -11.93
C ARG A 263 1.57 -17.48 -10.63
N GLU A 264 2.40 -16.72 -9.92
CA GLU A 264 2.03 -16.06 -8.67
C GLU A 264 0.94 -15.01 -8.88
N SER A 265 1.02 -14.22 -9.96
CA SER A 265 -0.03 -13.26 -10.34
C SER A 265 -1.37 -13.95 -10.62
N MET A 266 -1.35 -15.05 -11.38
CA MET A 266 -2.55 -15.83 -11.69
C MET A 266 -3.14 -16.50 -10.44
N VAL A 267 -2.29 -17.01 -9.53
CA VAL A 267 -2.73 -17.55 -8.23
C VAL A 267 -3.42 -16.45 -7.43
N THR A 268 -2.83 -15.27 -7.34
CA THR A 268 -3.38 -14.14 -6.59
C THR A 268 -4.74 -13.70 -7.15
N GLU A 269 -4.89 -13.62 -8.46
CA GLU A 269 -6.16 -13.27 -9.12
C GLU A 269 -7.25 -14.31 -8.86
N GLN A 270 -6.91 -15.60 -8.98
CA GLN A 270 -7.86 -16.68 -8.69
C GLN A 270 -8.22 -16.75 -7.20
N LEU A 271 -7.26 -16.51 -6.30
CA LEU A 271 -7.51 -16.43 -4.86
C LEU A 271 -8.49 -15.31 -4.53
N TYR A 272 -8.37 -14.14 -5.14
CA TYR A 272 -9.29 -13.02 -4.92
C TYR A 272 -10.73 -13.41 -5.27
N THR A 273 -10.92 -14.04 -6.42
CA THR A 273 -12.25 -14.49 -6.88
C THR A 273 -12.78 -15.63 -5.99
N LEU A 274 -11.94 -16.62 -5.71
CA LEU A 274 -12.32 -17.80 -4.93
C LEU A 274 -12.61 -17.42 -3.46
N SER A 275 -11.84 -16.52 -2.86
CA SER A 275 -12.03 -16.08 -1.47
C SER A 275 -13.38 -15.40 -1.26
N SER A 276 -13.81 -14.56 -2.21
CA SER A 276 -15.12 -13.92 -2.15
C SER A 276 -16.27 -14.94 -2.16
N THR A 277 -16.24 -15.89 -3.09
CA THR A 277 -17.26 -16.94 -3.20
C THR A 277 -17.24 -17.85 -1.97
N TRP A 278 -16.06 -18.29 -1.55
CA TRP A 278 -15.86 -19.14 -0.38
C TRP A 278 -16.38 -18.46 0.90
N MET A 279 -16.06 -17.18 1.10
CA MET A 279 -16.53 -16.44 2.27
C MET A 279 -18.06 -16.34 2.28
N GLN A 280 -18.69 -16.06 1.13
CA GLN A 280 -20.14 -16.00 1.02
C GLN A 280 -20.79 -17.36 1.35
N GLU A 281 -20.22 -18.45 0.87
CA GLU A 281 -20.68 -19.82 1.19
C GLU A 281 -20.56 -20.12 2.68
N LYS A 282 -19.41 -19.78 3.30
CA LYS A 282 -19.18 -20.03 4.73
C LYS A 282 -20.08 -19.18 5.61
N MET A 283 -20.27 -17.92 5.31
CA MET A 283 -21.20 -17.05 6.03
C MET A 283 -22.64 -17.59 5.94
N SER A 284 -23.05 -18.06 4.76
CA SER A 284 -24.39 -18.62 4.55
C SER A 284 -24.63 -19.95 5.29
N ALA A 285 -23.58 -20.74 5.48
CA ALA A 285 -23.65 -22.05 6.14
C ALA A 285 -23.45 -21.96 7.66
N ALA A 286 -22.88 -20.87 8.17
CA ALA A 286 -22.61 -20.68 9.59
C ALA A 286 -23.88 -20.24 10.36
N SER A 287 -23.99 -20.65 11.63
CA SER A 287 -24.95 -20.07 12.57
C SER A 287 -24.34 -18.82 13.17
N ILE A 288 -24.74 -17.65 12.70
CA ILE A 288 -24.23 -16.36 13.15
C ILE A 288 -25.34 -15.65 13.93
N GLU A 289 -25.06 -15.34 15.19
CA GLU A 289 -25.94 -14.55 16.04
C GLU A 289 -25.20 -13.23 16.36
N THR A 290 -25.82 -12.10 16.06
CA THR A 290 -25.25 -10.77 16.33
C THR A 290 -26.05 -10.06 17.42
N PHE A 291 -25.37 -9.35 18.30
CA PHE A 291 -25.93 -8.61 19.43
C PHE A 291 -25.48 -7.14 19.41
N LEU A 292 -25.18 -6.62 18.24
CA LEU A 292 -24.86 -5.22 18.05
C LEU A 292 -26.18 -4.45 17.87
N ASP A 293 -26.54 -3.69 18.93
CA ASP A 293 -27.76 -2.85 18.96
C ASP A 293 -27.52 -1.49 18.28
#